data_d8badff840bd2588a22857c9253fb44f
#
_entry.id   d8badff840bd2588a22857c9253fb44f
#
_cell.length_a   1.000
_cell.length_b   1.000
_cell.length_c   1.000
_cell.angle_alpha   90.00
_cell.angle_beta   90.00
_cell.angle_gamma   90.00
#
_symmetry.space_group_name_H-M   'P 1'
#
loop_
_entity.id
_entity.type
_entity.pdbx_description
1 polymer ?
#
loop_
_entity_poly.entity_id
_entity_poly.type
_entity_poly.pdbx_seq_one_letter_code
_entity_poly.pdbx_strand_id
1 'polypeptide(L)'
;MFYTYYYTSPIGKITLASNGTHLTGLWMEGQKYFPSHLPADKTTTLLSVFRQTQEWLDAYFKGENPDYLPNIELKDTPFRVAVWEILKHIPYGETVTYKDIAKEVARQNNRQSMSAQAIGGAVGHNPVSIIIPCHRVIGSNGSLTGYAGGIERKIALLKLEGIDTGKFTLPPSKDTKNPLR
;
A
#
# COMPACT_ATOMS: atom_id res chain seq x y z
N MET A 1 14.98 2.48 -18.83
CA MET A 1 15.86 2.98 -17.77
C MET A 1 14.98 3.20 -16.55
N PHE A 2 15.41 2.80 -15.34
CA PHE A 2 14.65 3.01 -14.12
C PHE A 2 15.44 3.96 -13.21
N TYR A 3 14.71 4.81 -12.50
CA TYR A 3 15.26 5.81 -11.59
C TYR A 3 14.74 5.54 -10.18
N THR A 4 15.53 5.80 -9.17
CA THR A 4 15.13 5.71 -7.77
C THR A 4 15.38 7.02 -7.04
N TYR A 5 14.52 7.33 -6.08
CA TYR A 5 14.60 8.48 -5.22
C TYR A 5 14.19 8.12 -3.79
N TYR A 6 14.74 8.80 -2.80
CA TYR A 6 14.42 8.54 -1.40
C TYR A 6 13.65 9.70 -0.79
N TYR A 7 12.59 9.36 -0.07
CA TYR A 7 11.77 10.30 0.68
C TYR A 7 11.80 9.93 2.17
N THR A 8 12.02 10.91 3.05
CA THR A 8 11.98 10.72 4.50
C THR A 8 10.59 11.06 5.01
N SER A 9 9.90 10.11 5.60
CA SER A 9 8.54 10.26 6.13
C SER A 9 8.49 10.07 7.64
N PRO A 10 7.39 10.48 8.32
CA PRO A 10 7.16 10.20 9.75
C PRO A 10 7.14 8.70 10.11
N ILE A 11 6.88 7.82 9.13
CA ILE A 11 6.85 6.36 9.33
C ILE A 11 8.12 5.66 8.80
N GLY A 12 9.16 6.41 8.51
CA GLY A 12 10.45 5.93 8.06
C GLY A 12 10.76 6.29 6.60
N LYS A 13 11.89 5.79 6.13
CA LYS A 13 12.37 6.02 4.76
C LYS A 13 11.48 5.30 3.74
N ILE A 14 11.17 6.02 2.67
CA ILE A 14 10.41 5.52 1.51
C ILE A 14 11.31 5.56 0.29
N THR A 15 11.29 4.49 -0.49
CA THR A 15 11.96 4.41 -1.79
C THR A 15 10.94 4.56 -2.89
N LEU A 16 11.15 5.54 -3.77
CA LEU A 16 10.36 5.78 -4.97
C LEU A 16 11.10 5.20 -6.18
N ALA A 17 10.37 4.64 -7.12
CA ALA A 17 10.91 4.20 -8.41
C ALA A 17 10.07 4.75 -9.57
N SER A 18 10.74 5.03 -10.70
CA SER A 18 10.11 5.59 -11.89
C SER A 18 10.78 5.06 -13.16
N ASN A 19 9.99 5.00 -14.25
CA ASN A 19 10.49 4.76 -15.61
C ASN A 19 10.93 6.05 -16.32
N GLY A 20 10.92 7.20 -15.61
CA GLY A 20 11.22 8.53 -16.11
C GLY A 20 10.00 9.45 -16.20
N THR A 21 8.82 8.90 -16.42
CA THR A 21 7.57 9.65 -16.59
C THR A 21 6.47 9.23 -15.61
N HIS A 22 6.48 7.99 -15.16
CA HIS A 22 5.48 7.42 -14.26
C HIS A 22 6.13 6.87 -13.01
N LEU A 23 5.45 6.98 -11.87
CA LEU A 23 5.78 6.28 -10.65
C LEU A 23 5.45 4.78 -10.86
N THR A 24 6.46 3.93 -10.71
CA THR A 24 6.32 2.48 -10.84
C THR A 24 6.46 1.75 -9.52
N GLY A 25 6.89 2.47 -8.47
CA GLY A 25 7.04 1.90 -7.15
C GLY A 25 7.15 2.94 -6.05
N LEU A 26 6.59 2.59 -4.88
CA LEU A 26 6.73 3.30 -3.63
C LEU A 26 6.71 2.27 -2.50
N TRP A 27 7.85 2.07 -1.84
CA TRP A 27 7.99 1.07 -0.79
C TRP A 27 8.60 1.68 0.47
N MET A 28 8.09 1.24 1.61
CA MET A 28 8.68 1.57 2.92
C MET A 28 9.89 0.68 3.18
N GLU A 29 10.91 1.22 3.80
CA GLU A 29 12.11 0.48 4.17
C GLU A 29 11.76 -0.72 5.05
N GLY A 30 12.31 -1.90 4.70
CA GLY A 30 12.07 -3.16 5.40
C GLY A 30 10.69 -3.77 5.24
N GLN A 31 9.83 -3.24 4.36
CA GLN A 31 8.54 -3.87 4.09
C GLN A 31 8.67 -5.23 3.41
N LYS A 32 7.65 -6.07 3.59
CA LYS A 32 7.52 -7.32 2.84
C LYS A 32 7.37 -7.04 1.35
N TYR A 33 7.95 -7.90 0.51
CA TYR A 33 7.97 -7.75 -0.96
C TYR A 33 8.67 -6.48 -1.47
N PHE A 34 9.61 -5.96 -0.70
CA PHE A 34 10.52 -4.94 -1.20
C PHE A 34 11.32 -5.54 -2.36
N PRO A 35 11.47 -4.85 -3.50
CA PRO A 35 12.22 -5.38 -4.65
C PRO A 35 13.67 -5.69 -4.28
N SER A 36 14.12 -6.91 -4.58
CA SER A 36 15.51 -7.33 -4.33
C SER A 36 16.54 -6.65 -5.23
N HIS A 37 16.09 -6.14 -6.37
CA HIS A 37 16.93 -5.48 -7.37
C HIS A 37 16.26 -4.19 -7.82
N LEU A 38 16.52 -3.11 -7.10
CA LEU A 38 16.28 -1.76 -7.62
C LEU A 38 17.53 -1.32 -8.37
N PRO A 39 17.39 -0.73 -9.56
CA PRO A 39 18.53 -0.17 -10.27
C PRO A 39 19.27 0.81 -9.38
N ALA A 40 20.59 0.70 -9.37
CA ALA A 40 21.44 1.57 -8.54
C ALA A 40 21.53 3.01 -9.05
N ASP A 41 20.92 3.33 -10.16
CA ASP A 41 20.90 4.68 -10.72
C ASP A 41 20.08 5.62 -9.83
N LYS A 42 20.74 6.05 -8.76
CA LYS A 42 20.29 7.18 -7.97
C LYS A 42 20.38 8.41 -8.86
N THR A 43 19.25 8.84 -9.40
CA THR A 43 19.28 10.12 -10.08
C THR A 43 19.42 11.23 -9.04
N THR A 44 20.41 12.09 -9.23
CA THR A 44 20.53 13.35 -8.48
C THR A 44 19.54 14.40 -9.02
N THR A 45 18.97 14.14 -10.19
CA THR A 45 17.97 15.01 -10.82
C THR A 45 16.58 14.62 -10.33
N LEU A 46 15.89 15.53 -9.70
CA LEU A 46 14.52 15.34 -9.26
C LEU A 46 13.58 15.31 -10.48
N LEU A 47 13.17 14.12 -10.89
CA LEU A 47 12.18 13.93 -11.97
C LEU A 47 10.85 14.60 -11.59
N SER A 48 10.11 15.07 -12.59
CA SER A 48 8.80 15.71 -12.38
C SER A 48 7.84 14.79 -11.60
N VAL A 49 7.82 13.49 -11.91
CA VAL A 49 6.98 12.51 -11.20
C VAL A 49 7.41 12.32 -9.75
N PHE A 50 8.70 12.39 -9.43
CA PHE A 50 9.16 12.34 -8.04
C PHE A 50 8.77 13.59 -7.26
N ARG A 51 8.83 14.77 -7.90
CA ARG A 51 8.37 16.02 -7.28
C ARG A 51 6.89 15.97 -6.97
N GLN A 52 6.06 15.57 -7.93
CA GLN A 52 4.62 15.38 -7.73
C GLN A 52 4.33 14.38 -6.60
N THR A 53 5.09 13.29 -6.53
CA THR A 53 4.93 12.29 -5.48
C THR A 53 5.33 12.84 -4.11
N GLN A 54 6.41 13.63 -4.03
CA GLN A 54 6.81 14.28 -2.78
C GLN A 54 5.75 15.28 -2.30
N GLU A 55 5.24 16.15 -3.19
CA GLU A 55 4.19 17.11 -2.88
C GLU A 55 2.93 16.39 -2.36
N TRP A 56 2.57 15.28 -3.00
CA TRP A 56 1.47 14.42 -2.56
C TRP A 56 1.70 13.84 -1.17
N LEU A 57 2.90 13.27 -0.92
CA LEU A 57 3.27 12.69 0.36
C LEU A 57 3.36 13.75 1.46
N ASP A 58 3.90 14.92 1.16
CA ASP A 58 4.01 16.04 2.11
C ASP A 58 2.61 16.51 2.58
N ALA A 59 1.67 16.63 1.67
CA ALA A 59 0.27 16.95 1.98
C ALA A 59 -0.38 15.81 2.79
N TYR A 60 -0.24 14.57 2.32
CA TYR A 60 -0.80 13.41 3.01
C TYR A 60 -0.32 13.28 4.47
N PHE A 61 0.99 13.40 4.72
CA PHE A 61 1.55 13.31 6.07
C PHE A 61 1.25 14.52 6.97
N LYS A 62 0.73 15.61 6.41
CA LYS A 62 0.12 16.71 7.17
C LYS A 62 -1.36 16.43 7.54
N GLY A 63 -1.90 15.29 7.13
CA GLY A 63 -3.30 14.93 7.35
C GLY A 63 -4.27 15.48 6.29
N GLU A 64 -3.75 15.95 5.17
CA GLU A 64 -4.56 16.39 4.04
C GLU A 64 -4.96 15.19 3.17
N ASN A 65 -6.03 15.34 2.39
CA ASN A 65 -6.46 14.37 1.40
C ASN A 65 -6.25 14.96 0.00
N PRO A 66 -5.08 14.74 -0.63
CA PRO A 66 -4.83 15.27 -1.97
C PRO A 66 -5.87 14.78 -2.98
N ASP A 67 -6.40 15.67 -3.79
CA ASP A 67 -7.44 15.41 -4.79
C ASP A 67 -6.90 14.94 -6.14
N TYR A 68 -5.59 14.74 -6.25
CA TYR A 68 -4.90 14.24 -7.43
C TYR A 68 -4.04 13.03 -7.10
N LEU A 69 -3.66 12.27 -8.12
CA LEU A 69 -2.65 11.21 -8.03
C LEU A 69 -1.46 11.55 -8.92
N PRO A 70 -0.23 11.25 -8.52
CA PRO A 70 0.90 11.24 -9.42
C PRO A 70 0.64 10.29 -10.60
N ASN A 71 1.34 10.50 -11.72
CA ASN A 71 1.28 9.57 -12.84
C ASN A 71 1.82 8.21 -12.40
N ILE A 72 0.97 7.20 -12.32
CA ILE A 72 1.31 5.84 -11.89
C ILE A 72 1.21 4.88 -13.07
N GLU A 73 2.19 4.02 -13.22
CA GLU A 73 2.13 2.87 -14.14
C GLU A 73 2.17 1.57 -13.33
N LEU A 74 1.12 0.75 -13.47
CA LEU A 74 0.99 -0.55 -12.84
C LEU A 74 1.27 -1.66 -13.85
N LYS A 75 2.29 -2.48 -13.58
CA LYS A 75 2.66 -3.62 -14.41
C LYS A 75 2.80 -4.87 -13.56
N ASP A 76 1.87 -5.79 -13.73
CA ASP A 76 1.87 -7.13 -13.12
C ASP A 76 0.83 -8.00 -13.85
N THR A 77 0.45 -9.12 -13.28
CA THR A 77 -0.66 -9.92 -13.81
C THR A 77 -1.96 -9.13 -13.90
N PRO A 78 -2.82 -9.38 -14.88
CA PRO A 78 -4.11 -8.70 -15.00
C PRO A 78 -4.94 -8.75 -13.72
N PHE A 79 -4.87 -9.86 -12.99
CA PHE A 79 -5.55 -10.02 -11.72
C PHE A 79 -5.05 -9.04 -10.64
N ARG A 80 -3.73 -8.91 -10.46
CA ARG A 80 -3.16 -7.97 -9.48
C ARG A 80 -3.47 -6.53 -9.84
N VAL A 81 -3.32 -6.18 -11.12
CA VAL A 81 -3.65 -4.82 -11.60
C VAL A 81 -5.11 -4.50 -11.34
N ALA A 82 -6.04 -5.42 -11.62
CA ALA A 82 -7.47 -5.24 -11.33
C ALA A 82 -7.74 -5.00 -9.83
N VAL A 83 -7.09 -5.75 -8.94
CA VAL A 83 -7.19 -5.52 -7.50
C VAL A 83 -6.68 -4.14 -7.13
N TRP A 84 -5.52 -3.72 -7.61
CA TRP A 84 -4.92 -2.41 -7.30
C TRP A 84 -5.75 -1.24 -7.82
N GLU A 85 -6.39 -1.39 -8.99
CA GLU A 85 -7.34 -0.41 -9.50
C GLU A 85 -8.56 -0.26 -8.57
N ILE A 86 -9.07 -1.35 -8.00
CA ILE A 86 -10.12 -1.28 -6.98
C ILE A 86 -9.63 -0.55 -5.72
N LEU A 87 -8.41 -0.84 -5.26
CA LEU A 87 -7.85 -0.18 -4.07
C LEU A 87 -7.77 1.34 -4.23
N LYS A 88 -7.47 1.87 -5.42
CA LYS A 88 -7.39 3.31 -5.70
C LYS A 88 -8.68 4.06 -5.41
N HIS A 89 -9.82 3.37 -5.42
CA HIS A 89 -11.14 3.95 -5.18
C HIS A 89 -11.59 3.89 -3.73
N ILE A 90 -10.79 3.33 -2.80
CA ILE A 90 -11.12 3.35 -1.38
C ILE A 90 -10.94 4.77 -0.84
N PRO A 91 -11.99 5.43 -0.32
CA PRO A 91 -11.89 6.82 0.11
C PRO A 91 -10.93 7.01 1.29
N TYR A 92 -10.39 8.22 1.40
CA TYR A 92 -9.63 8.66 2.57
C TYR A 92 -10.51 8.60 3.83
N GLY A 93 -9.97 8.05 4.91
CA GLY A 93 -10.71 7.91 6.17
C GLY A 93 -11.72 6.76 6.22
N GLU A 94 -11.73 5.90 5.19
CA GLU A 94 -12.60 4.72 5.14
C GLU A 94 -11.80 3.42 5.08
N THR A 95 -12.44 2.32 5.48
CA THR A 95 -11.87 0.98 5.38
C THR A 95 -12.83 0.04 4.66
N VAL A 96 -12.27 -0.89 3.91
CA VAL A 96 -13.00 -2.00 3.29
C VAL A 96 -12.40 -3.32 3.73
N THR A 97 -13.17 -4.41 3.59
CA THR A 97 -12.65 -5.73 3.93
C THR A 97 -12.08 -6.43 2.70
N TYR A 98 -11.17 -7.40 2.92
CA TYR A 98 -10.73 -8.30 1.84
C TYR A 98 -11.89 -8.99 1.14
N LYS A 99 -12.98 -9.27 1.89
CA LYS A 99 -14.20 -9.87 1.35
C LYS A 99 -14.92 -8.92 0.38
N ASP A 100 -14.95 -7.63 0.67
CA ASP A 100 -15.58 -6.64 -0.21
C ASP A 100 -14.80 -6.50 -1.51
N ILE A 101 -13.47 -6.48 -1.45
CA ILE A 101 -12.63 -6.50 -2.64
C ILE A 101 -12.85 -7.79 -3.45
N ALA A 102 -12.93 -8.94 -2.78
CA ALA A 102 -13.18 -10.22 -3.44
C ALA A 102 -14.50 -10.23 -4.20
N LYS A 103 -15.56 -9.65 -3.61
CA LYS A 103 -16.88 -9.51 -4.26
C LYS A 103 -16.79 -8.61 -5.49
N GLU A 104 -16.09 -7.49 -5.39
CA GLU A 104 -15.97 -6.55 -6.50
C GLU A 104 -15.17 -7.15 -7.67
N VAL A 105 -14.06 -7.85 -7.38
CA VAL A 105 -13.27 -8.56 -8.41
C VAL A 105 -14.12 -9.66 -9.06
N ALA A 106 -14.89 -10.42 -8.28
CA ALA A 106 -15.79 -11.46 -8.80
C ALA A 106 -16.84 -10.85 -9.74
N ARG A 107 -17.47 -9.73 -9.34
CA ARG A 107 -18.45 -8.99 -10.14
C ARG A 107 -17.86 -8.53 -11.47
N GLN A 108 -16.67 -7.94 -11.47
CA GLN A 108 -16.01 -7.46 -12.69
C GLN A 108 -15.64 -8.59 -13.66
N ASN A 109 -15.39 -9.79 -13.14
CA ASN A 109 -15.02 -10.97 -13.94
C ASN A 109 -16.17 -11.94 -14.20
N ASN A 110 -17.42 -11.58 -13.90
CA ASN A 110 -18.60 -12.44 -14.01
C ASN A 110 -18.42 -13.81 -13.31
N ARG A 111 -17.78 -13.80 -12.14
CA ARG A 111 -17.56 -15.01 -11.31
C ARG A 111 -18.42 -14.95 -10.06
N GLN A 112 -18.80 -16.12 -9.54
CA GLN A 112 -19.60 -16.22 -8.32
C GLN A 112 -18.79 -15.83 -7.06
N SER A 113 -17.50 -16.13 -7.04
CA SER A 113 -16.63 -15.83 -5.91
C SER A 113 -15.17 -15.73 -6.33
N MET A 114 -14.37 -15.11 -5.45
CA MET A 114 -12.91 -15.05 -5.54
C MET A 114 -12.28 -15.51 -4.24
N SER A 115 -11.12 -16.15 -4.35
CA SER A 115 -10.34 -16.60 -3.18
C SER A 115 -9.85 -15.41 -2.35
N ALA A 116 -10.20 -15.39 -1.07
CA ALA A 116 -9.69 -14.38 -0.12
C ALA A 116 -8.17 -14.41 -0.02
N GLN A 117 -7.54 -15.58 -0.15
CA GLN A 117 -6.09 -15.73 -0.16
C GLN A 117 -5.46 -15.07 -1.39
N ALA A 118 -6.06 -15.25 -2.58
CA ALA A 118 -5.59 -14.61 -3.81
C ALA A 118 -5.70 -13.08 -3.71
N ILE A 119 -6.81 -12.56 -3.17
CA ILE A 119 -6.98 -11.13 -2.91
C ILE A 119 -5.93 -10.62 -1.91
N GLY A 120 -5.73 -11.32 -0.80
CA GLY A 120 -4.71 -10.96 0.20
C GLY A 120 -3.30 -10.93 -0.39
N GLY A 121 -2.99 -11.89 -1.26
CA GLY A 121 -1.73 -11.92 -2.01
C GLY A 121 -1.56 -10.71 -2.92
N ALA A 122 -2.58 -10.36 -3.71
CA ALA A 122 -2.56 -9.20 -4.61
C ALA A 122 -2.44 -7.88 -3.83
N VAL A 123 -3.23 -7.70 -2.76
CA VAL A 123 -3.16 -6.51 -1.89
C VAL A 123 -1.77 -6.36 -1.27
N GLY A 124 -1.16 -7.46 -0.80
CA GLY A 124 0.18 -7.45 -0.20
C GLY A 124 1.30 -7.12 -1.18
N HIS A 125 1.12 -7.39 -2.48
CA HIS A 125 2.10 -7.08 -3.53
C HIS A 125 1.89 -5.69 -4.17
N ASN A 126 1.03 -4.85 -3.61
CA ASN A 126 0.85 -3.48 -4.08
C ASN A 126 2.20 -2.77 -4.26
N PRO A 127 2.56 -2.34 -5.48
CA PRO A 127 3.87 -1.74 -5.73
C PRO A 127 3.96 -0.27 -5.32
N VAL A 128 2.84 0.41 -5.09
CA VAL A 128 2.77 1.84 -4.76
C VAL A 128 2.03 2.04 -3.44
N SER A 129 2.67 1.65 -2.35
CA SER A 129 2.11 1.75 -1.00
C SER A 129 1.67 3.19 -0.67
N ILE A 130 0.71 3.36 0.23
CA ILE A 130 0.12 4.63 0.67
C ILE A 130 -0.77 5.27 -0.40
N ILE A 131 -0.23 5.61 -1.57
CA ILE A 131 -0.99 6.25 -2.66
C ILE A 131 -2.07 5.28 -3.19
N ILE A 132 -1.71 4.00 -3.40
CA ILE A 132 -2.69 2.93 -3.56
C ILE A 132 -2.93 2.35 -2.17
N PRO A 133 -4.09 2.64 -1.54
CA PRO A 133 -4.24 2.58 -0.10
C PRO A 133 -4.52 1.15 0.43
N CYS A 134 -3.60 0.22 0.25
CA CYS A 134 -3.74 -1.14 0.78
C CYS A 134 -3.80 -1.19 2.32
N HIS A 135 -3.36 -0.13 3.01
CA HIS A 135 -3.53 0.01 4.46
C HIS A 135 -5.00 0.17 4.89
N ARG A 136 -5.91 0.60 3.99
CA ARG A 136 -7.36 0.71 4.23
C ARG A 136 -8.10 -0.62 4.14
N VAL A 137 -7.40 -1.72 3.78
CA VAL A 137 -8.00 -3.05 3.71
C VAL A 137 -7.82 -3.79 5.03
N ILE A 138 -8.93 -4.27 5.61
CA ILE A 138 -8.96 -4.97 6.90
C ILE A 138 -9.58 -6.36 6.76
N GLY A 139 -9.38 -7.21 7.76
CA GLY A 139 -10.08 -8.50 7.83
C GLY A 139 -11.57 -8.33 8.04
N SER A 140 -12.40 -9.27 7.56
CA SER A 140 -13.87 -9.22 7.71
C SER A 140 -14.34 -9.30 9.18
N ASN A 141 -13.46 -9.74 10.08
CA ASN A 141 -13.67 -9.75 11.54
C ASN A 141 -13.12 -8.50 12.23
N GLY A 142 -12.76 -7.45 11.48
CA GLY A 142 -12.13 -6.24 12.02
C GLY A 142 -10.65 -6.37 12.35
N SER A 143 -9.97 -7.42 11.87
CA SER A 143 -8.54 -7.61 12.13
C SER A 143 -7.66 -6.72 11.24
N LEU A 144 -6.66 -6.06 11.84
CA LEU A 144 -5.66 -5.25 11.13
C LEU A 144 -4.51 -6.11 10.58
N THR A 145 -4.79 -7.25 9.99
CA THR A 145 -3.77 -8.14 9.41
C THR A 145 -3.37 -7.77 7.99
N GLY A 146 -2.28 -8.36 7.52
CA GLY A 146 -1.97 -8.48 6.10
C GLY A 146 -1.30 -7.27 5.45
N TYR A 147 -0.81 -6.29 6.19
CA TYR A 147 -0.11 -5.13 5.62
C TYR A 147 1.38 -5.41 5.38
N ALA A 148 1.85 -5.19 4.15
CA ALA A 148 3.26 -5.43 3.79
C ALA A 148 4.23 -4.52 4.57
N GLY A 149 3.82 -3.30 4.88
CA GLY A 149 4.58 -2.34 5.67
C GLY A 149 4.63 -2.62 7.17
N GLY A 150 3.92 -3.64 7.65
CA GLY A 150 3.80 -3.98 9.06
C GLY A 150 2.65 -3.29 9.77
N ILE A 151 2.20 -3.91 10.87
CA ILE A 151 0.99 -3.50 11.59
C ILE A 151 1.10 -2.10 12.20
N GLU A 152 2.27 -1.72 12.70
CA GLU A 152 2.49 -0.41 13.32
C GLU A 152 2.31 0.72 12.32
N ARG A 153 2.88 0.58 11.11
CA ARG A 153 2.71 1.56 10.04
C ARG A 153 1.28 1.61 9.54
N LYS A 154 0.59 0.47 9.45
CA LYS A 154 -0.84 0.43 9.11
C LYS A 154 -1.66 1.23 10.11
N ILE A 155 -1.45 1.03 11.40
CA ILE A 155 -2.13 1.77 12.47
C ILE A 155 -1.81 3.26 12.37
N ALA A 156 -0.55 3.63 12.14
CA ALA A 156 -0.14 5.03 12.01
C ALA A 156 -0.84 5.73 10.84
N LEU A 157 -0.92 5.07 9.67
CA LEU A 157 -1.61 5.60 8.49
C LEU A 157 -3.12 5.72 8.72
N LEU A 158 -3.77 4.71 9.30
CA LEU A 158 -5.20 4.76 9.60
C LEU A 158 -5.54 5.88 10.61
N LYS A 159 -4.72 6.06 11.65
CA LYS A 159 -4.86 7.16 12.62
C LYS A 159 -4.67 8.52 11.96
N LEU A 160 -3.69 8.66 11.08
CA LEU A 160 -3.45 9.89 10.31
C LEU A 160 -4.69 10.27 9.50
N GLU A 161 -5.41 9.29 8.97
CA GLU A 161 -6.65 9.48 8.23
C GLU A 161 -7.89 9.67 9.13
N GLY A 162 -7.70 9.80 10.45
CA GLY A 162 -8.79 10.04 11.40
C GLY A 162 -9.61 8.80 11.76
N ILE A 163 -9.12 7.61 11.40
CA ILE A 163 -9.82 6.36 11.73
C ILE A 163 -9.51 5.93 13.17
N ASP A 164 -10.55 5.70 13.97
CA ASP A 164 -10.40 5.08 15.30
C ASP A 164 -9.94 3.63 15.16
N THR A 165 -8.66 3.40 15.47
CA THR A 165 -8.06 2.06 15.37
C THR A 165 -8.36 1.19 16.59
N GLY A 166 -8.91 1.75 17.68
CA GLY A 166 -9.30 1.02 18.89
C GLY A 166 -10.44 0.03 18.68
N LYS A 167 -11.24 0.25 17.63
CA LYS A 167 -12.34 -0.67 17.25
C LYS A 167 -11.89 -1.93 16.51
N PHE A 168 -10.62 -2.02 16.13
CA PHE A 168 -10.08 -3.15 15.39
C PHE A 168 -9.31 -4.10 16.30
N THR A 169 -9.27 -5.37 15.90
CA THR A 169 -8.48 -6.39 16.59
C THR A 169 -7.07 -6.47 16.00
N LEU A 170 -6.08 -6.55 16.88
CA LEU A 170 -4.70 -6.79 16.47
C LEU A 170 -4.49 -8.30 16.23
N PRO A 171 -3.64 -8.69 15.26
CA PRO A 171 -3.23 -10.05 15.11
C PRO A 171 -2.50 -10.50 16.39
N PRO A 172 -2.59 -11.80 16.78
CA PRO A 172 -1.79 -12.31 17.90
C PRO A 172 -0.31 -12.04 17.64
N SER A 173 0.38 -11.53 18.65
CA SER A 173 1.83 -11.29 18.58
C SER A 173 2.54 -12.61 18.27
N LYS A 174 3.51 -12.59 17.34
CA LYS A 174 4.31 -13.79 17.03
C LYS A 174 5.25 -14.23 18.16
N ASP A 175 5.31 -13.46 19.27
CA ASP A 175 6.26 -13.65 20.37
C ASP A 175 5.79 -14.61 21.48
N THR A 176 4.69 -15.34 21.28
CA THR A 176 4.25 -16.35 22.27
C THR A 176 4.60 -17.78 21.87
N LYS A 177 5.75 -18.01 21.22
CA LYS A 177 6.34 -19.34 21.09
C LYS A 177 7.76 -19.33 21.63
N ASN A 178 7.92 -19.22 22.93
CA ASN A 178 8.82 -20.08 23.72
C ASN A 178 8.52 -19.98 25.22
N PRO A 179 7.71 -20.84 25.80
CA PRO A 179 7.87 -21.16 27.20
C PRO A 179 9.09 -22.08 27.30
N LEU A 180 10.07 -21.63 28.04
CA LEU A 180 11.25 -22.36 28.48
C LEU A 180 10.95 -23.85 28.77
N ARG A 181 11.70 -24.73 28.11
CA ARG A 181 12.17 -26.00 28.66
C ARG A 181 13.65 -26.14 28.44
#